data_e63da6b7579644814cb7ee388c8f6597
#
_entry.id   e63da6b7579644814cb7ee388c8f6597
#
_cell.length_a   1.000
_cell.length_b   1.000
_cell.length_c   1.000
_cell.angle_alpha   90.00
_cell.angle_beta   90.00
_cell.angle_gamma   90.00
#
_symmetry.space_group_name_H-M   'P 1'
#
loop_
_entity.id
_entity.type
_entity.pdbx_description
1 polymer ?
#
loop_
_entity_poly.entity_id
_entity_poly.type
_entity_poly.pdbx_seq_one_letter_code
_entity_poly.pdbx_strand_id
1 'polypeptide(L)'
;MSAPISNVRPAPDQVLVDIADYVLNYDIQSGLAYETARNCLIDTLGCGLEALEYPACRKLLGPVVPGTVVPHGAKVPGTQFQLDPVQAAFNIGAMIRWLDFNDTWLAAEWGHPSDNLGGILATADWLSRTAIAAGKPPLTMRDVLTGMIKAHEIQGCIALENSFNKVGLDHVVLVKVASTAVVAQMLGLDRDEVINAVSLAWVDGQSLRTYRHAPNTGSRKSWAAGDATSRAVRLALIARTGEMGYPSVLSAKTWGFYDVLFKGQPFKFQRPYGSYVMENVLFKISFPAEFHSQTAVECAMQIHDRLKALGKTTDDIEKITIRTHEACIRIIDKKGPLNNPADRDHCIQYMVAVPLLFGRLTAADYEDDIARDPRIDLLRDKITCVEDPAYTRDYHDPDKRSIANALTVHFTDGSAPVSYTHLRAHET
;
A
#
# COMPACT_ATOMS: atom_id res chain seq x y z
N MET A 1 16.04 -46.47 -4.77
CA MET A 1 16.37 -45.68 -5.99
C MET A 1 15.19 -44.72 -6.19
N SER A 2 15.42 -43.42 -6.18
CA SER A 2 14.39 -42.44 -6.52
C SER A 2 14.03 -42.57 -8.01
N ALA A 3 12.75 -42.53 -8.35
CA ALA A 3 12.32 -42.50 -9.73
C ALA A 3 12.96 -41.32 -10.47
N PRO A 4 13.30 -41.46 -11.77
CA PRO A 4 13.87 -40.36 -12.53
C PRO A 4 12.88 -39.18 -12.60
N ILE A 5 13.40 -37.95 -12.45
CA ILE A 5 12.60 -36.75 -12.52
C ILE A 5 12.17 -36.52 -13.98
N SER A 6 10.87 -36.34 -14.21
CA SER A 6 10.32 -36.02 -15.54
C SER A 6 10.54 -34.56 -15.88
N ASN A 7 10.98 -34.27 -17.11
CA ASN A 7 11.07 -32.90 -17.67
C ASN A 7 9.77 -32.44 -18.37
N VAL A 8 8.70 -33.24 -18.31
CA VAL A 8 7.39 -32.83 -18.83
C VAL A 8 6.86 -31.67 -17.99
N ARG A 9 6.61 -30.52 -18.61
CA ARG A 9 6.04 -29.37 -17.95
C ARG A 9 4.59 -29.66 -17.53
N PRO A 10 4.21 -29.38 -16.29
CA PRO A 10 2.82 -29.49 -15.87
C PRO A 10 1.97 -28.38 -16.50
N ALA A 11 0.64 -28.49 -16.39
CA ALA A 11 -0.25 -27.38 -16.63
C ALA A 11 0.10 -26.22 -15.68
N PRO A 12 -0.16 -24.96 -16.07
CA PRO A 12 0.04 -23.81 -15.18
C PRO A 12 -0.80 -23.92 -13.92
N ASP A 13 -0.25 -23.43 -12.79
CA ASP A 13 -1.00 -23.25 -11.56
C ASP A 13 -2.28 -22.47 -11.81
N GLN A 14 -3.40 -22.91 -11.25
CA GLN A 14 -4.71 -22.33 -11.53
C GLN A 14 -4.78 -20.83 -11.22
N VAL A 15 -4.08 -20.36 -10.20
CA VAL A 15 -3.98 -18.93 -9.86
C VAL A 15 -3.43 -18.08 -11.01
N LEU A 16 -2.44 -18.61 -11.76
CA LEU A 16 -1.88 -17.91 -12.92
C LEU A 16 -2.89 -17.83 -14.06
N VAL A 17 -3.62 -18.93 -14.27
CA VAL A 17 -4.68 -19.05 -15.27
C VAL A 17 -5.81 -18.08 -14.96
N ASP A 18 -6.31 -18.09 -13.73
CA ASP A 18 -7.43 -17.23 -13.29
C ASP A 18 -7.08 -15.74 -13.43
N ILE A 19 -5.85 -15.35 -13.09
CA ILE A 19 -5.36 -13.96 -13.27
C ILE A 19 -5.31 -13.58 -14.75
N ALA A 20 -4.77 -14.45 -15.61
CA ALA A 20 -4.66 -14.20 -17.05
C ALA A 20 -6.04 -14.10 -17.70
N ASP A 21 -6.93 -15.04 -17.41
CA ASP A 21 -8.29 -15.04 -17.94
C ASP A 21 -9.09 -13.82 -17.47
N TYR A 22 -8.93 -13.42 -16.20
CA TYR A 22 -9.56 -12.21 -15.67
C TYR A 22 -9.04 -10.94 -16.36
N VAL A 23 -7.72 -10.74 -16.42
CA VAL A 23 -7.16 -9.49 -16.95
C VAL A 23 -7.44 -9.31 -18.44
N LEU A 24 -7.52 -10.41 -19.20
CA LEU A 24 -7.78 -10.38 -20.64
C LEU A 24 -9.27 -10.30 -20.99
N ASN A 25 -10.12 -11.06 -20.31
CA ASN A 25 -11.47 -11.34 -20.78
C ASN A 25 -12.58 -10.70 -19.93
N TYR A 26 -12.28 -10.29 -18.66
CA TYR A 26 -13.34 -9.69 -17.82
C TYR A 26 -13.63 -8.26 -18.26
N ASP A 27 -14.90 -8.01 -18.59
CA ASP A 27 -15.40 -6.67 -18.92
C ASP A 27 -16.07 -6.06 -17.67
N ILE A 28 -15.54 -4.92 -17.21
CA ILE A 28 -16.02 -4.24 -16.00
C ILE A 28 -17.29 -3.46 -16.33
N GLN A 29 -18.41 -3.88 -15.75
CA GLN A 29 -19.74 -3.28 -15.96
C GLN A 29 -20.11 -2.28 -14.85
N SER A 30 -19.42 -2.32 -13.70
CA SER A 30 -19.77 -1.51 -12.52
C SER A 30 -19.47 -0.02 -12.75
N GLY A 31 -20.51 0.80 -12.75
CA GLY A 31 -20.37 2.26 -12.75
C GLY A 31 -19.69 2.76 -11.48
N LEU A 32 -20.02 2.17 -10.32
CA LEU A 32 -19.41 2.50 -9.04
C LEU A 32 -17.89 2.25 -9.05
N ALA A 33 -17.44 1.12 -9.62
CA ALA A 33 -16.01 0.83 -9.72
C ALA A 33 -15.26 1.90 -10.54
N TYR A 34 -15.85 2.39 -11.65
CA TYR A 34 -15.23 3.46 -12.44
C TYR A 34 -15.25 4.82 -11.72
N GLU A 35 -16.32 5.14 -10.99
CA GLU A 35 -16.40 6.36 -10.19
C GLU A 35 -15.35 6.35 -9.07
N THR A 36 -15.28 5.24 -8.32
CA THR A 36 -14.26 5.07 -7.27
C THR A 36 -12.86 5.07 -7.84
N ALA A 37 -12.62 4.42 -8.98
CA ALA A 37 -11.31 4.44 -9.64
C ALA A 37 -10.89 5.85 -10.07
N ARG A 38 -11.83 6.68 -10.53
CA ARG A 38 -11.57 8.09 -10.84
C ARG A 38 -11.17 8.86 -9.58
N ASN A 39 -11.90 8.69 -8.50
CA ASN A 39 -11.58 9.34 -7.21
C ASN A 39 -10.24 8.85 -6.67
N CYS A 40 -9.97 7.54 -6.73
CA CYS A 40 -8.69 6.94 -6.36
C CYS A 40 -7.53 7.50 -7.20
N LEU A 41 -7.71 7.68 -8.52
CA LEU A 41 -6.69 8.28 -9.38
C LEU A 41 -6.37 9.71 -8.97
N ILE A 42 -7.40 10.53 -8.69
CA ILE A 42 -7.24 11.93 -8.27
C ILE A 42 -6.49 11.99 -6.93
N ASP A 43 -6.94 11.22 -5.94
CA ASP A 43 -6.31 11.10 -4.62
C ASP A 43 -4.84 10.68 -4.73
N THR A 44 -4.59 9.59 -5.46
CA THR A 44 -3.24 9.01 -5.61
C THR A 44 -2.28 9.97 -6.32
N LEU A 45 -2.74 10.68 -7.37
CA LEU A 45 -1.94 11.69 -8.04
C LEU A 45 -1.70 12.90 -7.13
N GLY A 46 -2.70 13.30 -6.33
CA GLY A 46 -2.56 14.35 -5.32
C GLY A 46 -1.45 14.00 -4.32
N CYS A 47 -1.47 12.80 -3.76
CA CYS A 47 -0.39 12.29 -2.88
C CYS A 47 0.98 12.38 -3.56
N GLY A 48 1.06 11.97 -4.83
CA GLY A 48 2.31 12.02 -5.59
C GLY A 48 2.82 13.42 -5.85
N LEU A 49 1.94 14.37 -6.15
CA LEU A 49 2.32 15.77 -6.38
C LEU A 49 2.76 16.46 -5.08
N GLU A 50 2.08 16.22 -3.97
CA GLU A 50 2.48 16.73 -2.66
C GLU A 50 3.84 16.17 -2.24
N ALA A 51 4.15 14.93 -2.56
CA ALA A 51 5.44 14.31 -2.26
C ALA A 51 6.63 15.04 -2.91
N LEU A 52 6.41 15.82 -3.96
CA LEU A 52 7.44 16.65 -4.60
C LEU A 52 7.94 17.81 -3.72
N GLU A 53 7.19 18.21 -2.69
CA GLU A 53 7.65 19.19 -1.70
C GLU A 53 8.76 18.62 -0.80
N TYR A 54 8.92 17.30 -0.74
CA TYR A 54 9.85 16.61 0.15
C TYR A 54 11.19 16.28 -0.54
N PRO A 55 12.32 16.91 -0.14
CA PRO A 55 13.63 16.64 -0.74
C PRO A 55 14.02 15.17 -0.68
N ALA A 56 13.61 14.45 0.38
CA ALA A 56 13.91 13.04 0.57
C ALA A 56 13.19 12.13 -0.46
N CYS A 57 12.03 12.55 -0.99
CA CYS A 57 11.37 11.92 -2.15
C CYS A 57 12.09 12.30 -3.44
N ARG A 58 12.28 13.59 -3.67
CA ARG A 58 12.86 14.11 -4.93
C ARG A 58 14.22 13.52 -5.27
N LYS A 59 15.07 13.25 -4.26
CA LYS A 59 16.40 12.64 -4.48
C LYS A 59 16.37 11.26 -5.14
N LEU A 60 15.21 10.57 -5.10
CA LEU A 60 15.02 9.24 -5.71
C LEU A 60 14.54 9.32 -7.14
N LEU A 61 14.10 10.50 -7.59
CA LEU A 61 13.48 10.69 -8.89
C LEU A 61 14.52 11.00 -9.97
N GLY A 62 14.13 10.74 -11.21
CA GLY A 62 14.94 10.99 -12.39
C GLY A 62 15.42 9.70 -13.07
N PRO A 63 16.23 9.86 -14.11
CA PRO A 63 16.84 8.74 -14.81
C PRO A 63 17.94 8.09 -13.96
N VAL A 64 18.23 6.81 -14.18
CA VAL A 64 19.36 6.11 -13.54
C VAL A 64 20.69 6.78 -13.91
N VAL A 65 20.83 7.15 -15.18
CA VAL A 65 21.99 7.93 -15.65
C VAL A 65 21.55 9.39 -15.83
N PRO A 66 22.13 10.33 -15.06
CA PRO A 66 21.77 11.74 -15.13
C PRO A 66 21.82 12.30 -16.55
N GLY A 67 20.82 13.11 -16.92
CA GLY A 67 20.70 13.71 -18.24
C GLY A 67 20.06 12.82 -19.30
N THR A 68 19.76 11.55 -19.00
CA THR A 68 19.04 10.69 -19.97
C THR A 68 17.61 11.17 -20.20
N VAL A 69 17.26 11.31 -21.47
CA VAL A 69 15.88 11.55 -21.94
C VAL A 69 15.53 10.48 -22.97
N VAL A 70 14.45 9.75 -22.75
CA VAL A 70 14.02 8.69 -23.65
C VAL A 70 13.03 9.27 -24.67
N PRO A 71 13.31 9.21 -25.99
CA PRO A 71 12.37 9.64 -27.01
C PRO A 71 11.03 8.91 -26.86
N HIS A 72 9.94 9.67 -26.85
CA HIS A 72 8.57 9.15 -26.62
C HIS A 72 8.41 8.33 -25.30
N GLY A 73 9.33 8.50 -24.36
CA GLY A 73 9.26 7.86 -23.04
C GLY A 73 8.11 8.41 -22.19
N ALA A 74 7.82 7.70 -21.10
CA ALA A 74 6.79 8.11 -20.15
C ALA A 74 7.20 9.37 -19.37
N LYS A 75 6.25 10.26 -19.16
CA LYS A 75 6.40 11.43 -18.29
C LYS A 75 6.16 11.07 -16.84
N VAL A 76 6.97 11.66 -15.97
CA VAL A 76 6.75 11.61 -14.53
C VAL A 76 5.97 12.86 -14.13
N PRO A 77 4.72 12.73 -13.62
CA PRO A 77 3.85 13.87 -13.30
C PRO A 77 4.52 14.89 -12.39
N GLY A 78 4.29 16.18 -12.64
CA GLY A 78 4.86 17.28 -11.84
C GLY A 78 6.36 17.51 -12.03
N THR A 79 7.04 16.77 -12.93
CA THR A 79 8.47 16.88 -13.20
C THR A 79 8.76 17.11 -14.70
N GLN A 80 10.04 17.36 -15.03
CA GLN A 80 10.50 17.44 -16.42
C GLN A 80 11.00 16.08 -16.95
N PHE A 81 10.98 15.02 -16.13
CA PHE A 81 11.53 13.74 -16.53
C PHE A 81 10.68 13.04 -17.59
N GLN A 82 11.37 12.50 -18.60
CA GLN A 82 10.82 11.65 -19.66
C GLN A 82 11.71 10.41 -19.75
N LEU A 83 11.20 9.30 -19.29
CA LEU A 83 11.99 8.10 -18.97
C LEU A 83 11.47 6.87 -19.71
N ASP A 84 12.26 5.81 -19.73
CA ASP A 84 11.74 4.50 -20.08
C ASP A 84 10.62 4.08 -19.10
N PRO A 85 9.70 3.19 -19.48
CA PRO A 85 8.53 2.88 -18.66
C PRO A 85 8.88 2.18 -17.34
N VAL A 86 10.02 1.50 -17.22
CA VAL A 86 10.46 0.85 -15.99
C VAL A 86 10.88 1.90 -14.97
N GLN A 87 11.75 2.84 -15.37
CA GLN A 87 12.21 3.90 -14.50
C GLN A 87 11.10 4.91 -14.17
N ALA A 88 10.22 5.21 -15.14
CA ALA A 88 9.05 6.05 -14.89
C ALA A 88 8.10 5.41 -13.86
N ALA A 89 7.87 4.09 -13.95
CA ALA A 89 7.06 3.35 -12.98
C ALA A 89 7.64 3.43 -11.56
N PHE A 90 8.98 3.32 -11.42
CA PHE A 90 9.65 3.51 -10.13
C PHE A 90 9.42 4.92 -9.59
N ASN A 91 9.63 5.94 -10.42
CA ASN A 91 9.49 7.35 -10.00
C ASN A 91 8.05 7.64 -9.55
N ILE A 92 7.06 7.30 -10.37
CA ILE A 92 5.65 7.53 -10.06
C ILE A 92 5.24 6.75 -8.80
N GLY A 93 5.62 5.47 -8.71
CA GLY A 93 5.30 4.64 -7.56
C GLY A 93 5.96 5.14 -6.26
N ALA A 94 7.18 5.67 -6.32
CA ALA A 94 7.84 6.29 -5.17
C ALA A 94 7.13 7.56 -4.72
N MET A 95 6.71 8.42 -5.67
CA MET A 95 5.98 9.64 -5.36
C MET A 95 4.65 9.36 -4.68
N ILE A 96 3.80 8.51 -5.27
CA ILE A 96 2.44 8.26 -4.76
C ILE A 96 2.44 7.59 -3.39
N ARG A 97 3.48 6.83 -3.07
CA ARG A 97 3.60 6.11 -1.79
C ARG A 97 4.42 6.85 -0.74
N TRP A 98 5.06 7.96 -1.10
CA TRP A 98 6.01 8.65 -0.23
C TRP A 98 5.42 9.02 1.13
N LEU A 99 4.27 9.66 1.13
CA LEU A 99 3.63 10.21 2.33
C LEU A 99 2.71 9.21 3.06
N ASP A 100 2.53 7.99 2.50
CA ASP A 100 1.73 6.92 3.10
C ASP A 100 0.24 7.25 3.33
N PHE A 101 -0.36 8.08 2.49
CA PHE A 101 -1.80 8.38 2.59
C PHE A 101 -2.60 8.22 1.29
N ASN A 102 -2.06 7.50 0.31
CA ASN A 102 -2.87 6.93 -0.75
C ASN A 102 -3.83 5.84 -0.18
N ASP A 103 -4.71 5.31 -1.01
CA ASP A 103 -5.77 4.38 -0.61
C ASP A 103 -5.34 3.26 0.34
N THR A 104 -6.30 2.56 0.91
CA THR A 104 -6.04 1.42 1.80
C THR A 104 -7.04 0.30 1.58
N TRP A 105 -6.54 -0.94 1.52
CA TRP A 105 -7.33 -2.16 1.51
C TRP A 105 -7.10 -2.95 2.79
N LEU A 106 -8.17 -3.15 3.59
CA LEU A 106 -8.12 -3.95 4.82
C LEU A 106 -8.56 -5.38 4.53
N ALA A 107 -7.67 -6.32 4.80
CA ALA A 107 -7.85 -7.75 4.53
C ALA A 107 -6.98 -8.59 5.47
N ALA A 108 -6.82 -9.90 5.25
CA ALA A 108 -5.81 -10.69 5.96
C ALA A 108 -4.39 -10.17 5.70
N GLU A 109 -4.14 -9.68 4.49
CA GLU A 109 -3.02 -8.80 4.17
C GLU A 109 -3.57 -7.42 3.81
N TRP A 110 -3.24 -6.39 4.60
CA TRP A 110 -3.57 -5.01 4.22
C TRP A 110 -2.55 -4.47 3.23
N GLY A 111 -2.96 -3.50 2.43
CA GLY A 111 -2.11 -2.91 1.41
C GLY A 111 -2.72 -1.65 0.81
N HIS A 112 -2.07 -1.15 -0.21
CA HIS A 112 -2.43 0.06 -0.94
C HIS A 112 -2.52 -0.28 -2.42
N PRO A 113 -3.67 -0.73 -2.93
CA PRO A 113 -3.76 -1.17 -4.32
C PRO A 113 -3.47 -0.07 -5.35
N SER A 114 -3.62 1.22 -5.00
CA SER A 114 -3.19 2.33 -5.87
C SER A 114 -1.67 2.36 -6.12
N ASP A 115 -0.88 1.64 -5.33
CA ASP A 115 0.55 1.41 -5.57
C ASP A 115 0.84 0.83 -6.98
N ASN A 116 -0.15 0.17 -7.58
CA ASN A 116 -0.06 -0.33 -8.96
C ASN A 116 -0.06 0.78 -10.02
N LEU A 117 -0.52 1.99 -9.68
CA LEU A 117 -0.65 3.09 -10.63
C LEU A 117 0.68 3.45 -11.29
N GLY A 118 1.80 3.32 -10.56
CA GLY A 118 3.12 3.62 -11.12
C GLY A 118 3.40 2.86 -12.43
N GLY A 119 3.21 1.56 -12.43
CA GLY A 119 3.39 0.71 -13.61
C GLY A 119 2.32 0.95 -14.68
N ILE A 120 1.06 1.11 -14.27
CA ILE A 120 -0.07 1.32 -15.17
C ILE A 120 0.07 2.65 -15.91
N LEU A 121 0.30 3.75 -15.19
CA LEU A 121 0.38 5.09 -15.79
C LEU A 121 1.63 5.25 -16.66
N ALA A 122 2.79 4.77 -16.20
CA ALA A 122 4.02 4.80 -16.99
C ALA A 122 3.88 4.03 -18.30
N THR A 123 3.29 2.85 -18.26
CA THR A 123 3.07 2.02 -19.46
C THR A 123 2.06 2.69 -20.40
N ALA A 124 0.94 3.20 -19.87
CA ALA A 124 -0.09 3.86 -20.67
C ALA A 124 0.44 5.11 -21.39
N ASP A 125 1.20 5.97 -20.68
CA ASP A 125 1.77 7.18 -21.26
C ASP A 125 2.83 6.86 -22.33
N TRP A 126 3.74 5.92 -22.02
CA TRP A 126 4.73 5.45 -23.00
C TRP A 126 4.09 4.87 -24.26
N LEU A 127 3.11 3.98 -24.14
CA LEU A 127 2.39 3.39 -25.27
C LEU A 127 1.65 4.47 -26.06
N SER A 128 0.99 5.41 -25.38
CA SER A 128 0.26 6.51 -26.01
C SER A 128 1.19 7.44 -26.81
N ARG A 129 2.32 7.83 -26.23
CA ARG A 129 3.31 8.68 -26.90
C ARG A 129 3.92 7.98 -28.12
N THR A 130 4.21 6.70 -27.99
CA THR A 130 4.73 5.88 -29.09
C THR A 130 3.67 5.73 -30.21
N ALA A 131 2.40 5.49 -29.83
CA ALA A 131 1.30 5.39 -30.78
C ALA A 131 1.09 6.72 -31.55
N ILE A 132 1.04 7.84 -30.84
CA ILE A 132 0.91 9.18 -31.46
C ILE A 132 2.06 9.44 -32.43
N ALA A 133 3.29 9.15 -32.05
CA ALA A 133 4.45 9.31 -32.92
C ALA A 133 4.38 8.43 -34.19
N ALA A 134 3.67 7.32 -34.12
CA ALA A 134 3.42 6.40 -35.24
C ALA A 134 2.10 6.72 -35.99
N GLY A 135 1.43 7.83 -35.68
CA GLY A 135 0.14 8.19 -36.29
C GLY A 135 -1.03 7.31 -35.89
N LYS A 136 -0.93 6.63 -34.75
CA LYS A 136 -1.97 5.73 -34.20
C LYS A 136 -2.68 6.37 -33.01
N PRO A 137 -3.93 5.96 -32.70
CA PRO A 137 -4.65 6.48 -31.55
C PRO A 137 -3.95 6.09 -30.24
N PRO A 138 -3.92 7.01 -29.25
CA PRO A 138 -3.41 6.70 -27.92
C PRO A 138 -4.40 5.87 -27.11
N LEU A 139 -3.94 5.33 -25.97
CA LEU A 139 -4.80 4.85 -24.91
C LEU A 139 -5.58 6.01 -24.28
N THR A 140 -6.72 5.70 -23.70
CA THR A 140 -7.60 6.67 -23.03
C THR A 140 -7.44 6.60 -21.51
N MET A 141 -7.95 7.61 -20.80
CA MET A 141 -8.04 7.53 -19.34
C MET A 141 -8.94 6.39 -18.86
N ARG A 142 -9.92 5.98 -19.66
CA ARG A 142 -10.75 4.81 -19.35
C ARG A 142 -9.89 3.54 -19.31
N ASP A 143 -8.92 3.40 -20.18
CA ASP A 143 -7.98 2.25 -20.17
C ASP A 143 -7.13 2.24 -18.90
N VAL A 144 -6.68 3.41 -18.44
CA VAL A 144 -5.96 3.55 -17.16
C VAL A 144 -6.85 3.15 -15.98
N LEU A 145 -8.10 3.66 -15.91
CA LEU A 145 -9.05 3.32 -14.85
C LEU A 145 -9.38 1.83 -14.87
N THR A 146 -9.58 1.23 -16.05
CA THR A 146 -9.79 -0.21 -16.19
C THR A 146 -8.61 -1.01 -15.64
N GLY A 147 -7.38 -0.57 -15.97
CA GLY A 147 -6.16 -1.18 -15.42
C GLY A 147 -6.07 -1.06 -13.90
N MET A 148 -6.42 0.10 -13.34
CA MET A 148 -6.48 0.29 -11.88
C MET A 148 -7.48 -0.65 -11.22
N ILE A 149 -8.72 -0.75 -11.74
CA ILE A 149 -9.75 -1.64 -11.20
C ILE A 149 -9.26 -3.09 -11.21
N LYS A 150 -8.69 -3.54 -12.32
CA LYS A 150 -8.16 -4.91 -12.46
C LYS A 150 -7.00 -5.19 -11.50
N ALA A 151 -6.07 -4.24 -11.35
CA ALA A 151 -4.95 -4.41 -10.42
C ALA A 151 -5.42 -4.43 -8.95
N HIS A 152 -6.36 -3.55 -8.58
CA HIS A 152 -6.98 -3.57 -7.26
C HIS A 152 -7.60 -4.93 -6.97
N GLU A 153 -8.37 -5.45 -7.91
CA GLU A 153 -9.06 -6.73 -7.75
C GLU A 153 -8.11 -7.91 -7.59
N ILE A 154 -7.07 -8.02 -8.45
CA ILE A 154 -6.08 -9.09 -8.35
C ILE A 154 -5.37 -9.03 -6.99
N GLN A 155 -4.84 -7.86 -6.62
CA GLN A 155 -4.14 -7.67 -5.36
C GLN A 155 -5.05 -7.93 -4.17
N GLY A 156 -6.22 -7.32 -4.16
CA GLY A 156 -7.11 -7.34 -3.01
C GLY A 156 -7.79 -8.69 -2.79
N CYS A 157 -8.19 -9.41 -3.85
CA CYS A 157 -8.78 -10.74 -3.71
C CYS A 157 -7.78 -11.77 -3.18
N ILE A 158 -6.51 -11.73 -3.62
CA ILE A 158 -5.48 -12.58 -3.03
C ILE A 158 -5.27 -12.22 -1.55
N ALA A 159 -5.28 -10.93 -1.22
CA ALA A 159 -5.07 -10.44 0.14
C ALA A 159 -6.19 -10.78 1.13
N LEU A 160 -7.42 -11.10 0.65
CA LEU A 160 -8.58 -11.31 1.52
C LEU A 160 -8.34 -12.38 2.58
N GLU A 161 -7.73 -13.51 2.23
CA GLU A 161 -7.51 -14.62 3.15
C GLU A 161 -6.03 -15.02 3.32
N ASN A 162 -5.12 -14.41 2.55
CA ASN A 162 -3.72 -14.80 2.53
C ASN A 162 -2.83 -13.69 3.11
N SER A 163 -2.31 -13.93 4.30
CA SER A 163 -1.49 -12.96 5.02
C SER A 163 0.00 -13.14 4.73
N PHE A 164 0.57 -12.26 3.93
CA PHE A 164 1.99 -12.23 3.58
C PHE A 164 2.86 -11.75 4.76
N ASN A 165 2.35 -10.81 5.55
CA ASN A 165 3.07 -10.32 6.73
C ASN A 165 3.31 -11.41 7.79
N LYS A 166 2.41 -12.38 7.93
CA LYS A 166 2.57 -13.50 8.87
C LYS A 166 3.71 -14.48 8.49
N VAL A 167 4.18 -14.41 7.25
CA VAL A 167 5.33 -15.18 6.77
C VAL A 167 6.56 -14.30 6.52
N GLY A 168 6.53 -13.03 6.94
CA GLY A 168 7.66 -12.10 6.84
C GLY A 168 7.80 -11.39 5.50
N LEU A 169 6.81 -11.53 4.61
CA LEU A 169 6.76 -10.85 3.32
C LEU A 169 5.96 -9.53 3.41
N ASP A 170 6.31 -8.59 2.57
CA ASP A 170 5.58 -7.33 2.43
C ASP A 170 4.46 -7.43 1.38
N HIS A 171 3.36 -6.67 1.57
CA HIS A 171 2.23 -6.63 0.64
C HIS A 171 2.62 -6.21 -0.78
N VAL A 172 3.75 -5.53 -0.99
CA VAL A 172 4.22 -5.14 -2.31
C VAL A 172 4.57 -6.33 -3.23
N VAL A 173 4.68 -7.54 -2.68
CA VAL A 173 4.70 -8.78 -3.49
C VAL A 173 3.46 -8.83 -4.38
N LEU A 174 2.29 -8.51 -3.82
CA LEU A 174 1.01 -8.50 -4.56
C LEU A 174 0.92 -7.34 -5.54
N VAL A 175 1.50 -6.17 -5.21
CA VAL A 175 1.64 -5.04 -6.15
C VAL A 175 2.41 -5.48 -7.40
N LYS A 176 3.53 -6.19 -7.23
CA LYS A 176 4.32 -6.71 -8.35
C LYS A 176 3.50 -7.66 -9.21
N VAL A 177 2.78 -8.60 -8.61
CA VAL A 177 1.97 -9.59 -9.34
C VAL A 177 0.83 -8.92 -10.11
N ALA A 178 0.04 -8.08 -9.45
CA ALA A 178 -1.10 -7.40 -10.07
C ALA A 178 -0.67 -6.43 -11.17
N SER A 179 0.36 -5.62 -10.92
CA SER A 179 0.94 -4.73 -11.95
C SER A 179 1.44 -5.52 -13.15
N THR A 180 2.10 -6.69 -12.94
CA THR A 180 2.61 -7.50 -14.05
C THR A 180 1.48 -7.98 -14.95
N ALA A 181 0.38 -8.47 -14.39
CA ALA A 181 -0.77 -8.94 -15.17
C ALA A 181 -1.40 -7.82 -16.00
N VAL A 182 -1.65 -6.66 -15.38
CA VAL A 182 -2.27 -5.52 -16.06
C VAL A 182 -1.34 -4.92 -17.11
N VAL A 183 -0.06 -4.73 -16.81
CA VAL A 183 0.92 -4.24 -17.79
C VAL A 183 1.09 -5.20 -18.95
N ALA A 184 1.13 -6.51 -18.72
CA ALA A 184 1.18 -7.51 -19.79
C ALA A 184 -0.03 -7.40 -20.73
N GLN A 185 -1.23 -7.26 -20.19
CA GLN A 185 -2.44 -7.00 -20.97
C GLN A 185 -2.34 -5.68 -21.77
N MET A 186 -1.88 -4.59 -21.17
CA MET A 186 -1.71 -3.31 -21.85
C MET A 186 -0.69 -3.36 -22.99
N LEU A 187 0.33 -4.21 -22.86
CA LEU A 187 1.34 -4.46 -23.90
C LEU A 187 0.82 -5.35 -25.03
N GLY A 188 -0.40 -5.88 -24.93
CA GLY A 188 -1.05 -6.73 -25.93
C GLY A 188 -0.55 -8.18 -25.93
N LEU A 189 -0.05 -8.66 -24.79
CA LEU A 189 0.37 -10.05 -24.62
C LEU A 189 -0.85 -10.99 -24.69
N ASP A 190 -0.65 -12.15 -25.29
CA ASP A 190 -1.67 -13.19 -25.31
C ASP A 190 -1.79 -13.91 -23.94
N ARG A 191 -2.72 -14.87 -23.86
CA ARG A 191 -3.00 -15.60 -22.63
C ARG A 191 -1.78 -16.32 -22.06
N ASP A 192 -1.04 -17.02 -22.89
CA ASP A 192 0.11 -17.80 -22.45
C ASP A 192 1.28 -16.88 -22.07
N GLU A 193 1.47 -15.79 -22.79
CA GLU A 193 2.44 -14.75 -22.45
C GLU A 193 2.11 -14.05 -21.13
N VAL A 194 0.82 -13.76 -20.84
CA VAL A 194 0.39 -13.22 -19.56
C VAL A 194 0.65 -14.22 -18.43
N ILE A 195 0.31 -15.51 -18.62
CA ILE A 195 0.63 -16.55 -17.64
C ILE A 195 2.14 -16.61 -17.37
N ASN A 196 2.96 -16.56 -18.43
CA ASN A 196 4.41 -16.51 -18.29
C ASN A 196 4.87 -15.29 -17.51
N ALA A 197 4.40 -14.08 -17.85
CA ALA A 197 4.75 -12.85 -17.16
C ALA A 197 4.40 -12.89 -15.66
N VAL A 198 3.18 -13.33 -15.32
CA VAL A 198 2.73 -13.44 -13.91
C VAL A 198 3.56 -14.50 -13.16
N SER A 199 3.92 -15.61 -13.82
CA SER A 199 4.79 -16.61 -13.21
C SER A 199 6.17 -16.05 -12.86
N LEU A 200 6.76 -15.22 -13.73
CA LEU A 200 8.03 -14.53 -13.46
C LEU A 200 7.91 -13.62 -12.25
N ALA A 201 6.77 -12.96 -12.04
CA ALA A 201 6.54 -12.12 -10.87
C ALA A 201 6.55 -12.91 -9.54
N TRP A 202 6.20 -14.18 -9.55
CA TRP A 202 6.29 -15.04 -8.38
C TRP A 202 7.70 -15.61 -8.16
N VAL A 203 8.51 -15.75 -9.19
CA VAL A 203 9.92 -16.19 -9.09
C VAL A 203 10.83 -15.06 -8.64
N ASP A 204 10.66 -13.86 -9.21
CA ASP A 204 11.56 -12.73 -8.99
C ASP A 204 11.50 -12.21 -7.54
N GLY A 205 12.64 -11.98 -6.96
CA GLY A 205 12.94 -11.53 -5.60
C GLY A 205 11.78 -10.99 -4.78
N GLN A 206 11.43 -11.70 -3.73
CA GLN A 206 10.29 -11.31 -2.88
C GLN A 206 10.71 -10.26 -1.84
N SER A 207 9.82 -9.30 -1.58
CA SER A 207 10.08 -8.21 -0.65
C SER A 207 9.92 -8.69 0.79
N LEU A 208 11.00 -8.66 1.56
CA LEU A 208 10.96 -8.90 3.01
C LEU A 208 10.39 -7.68 3.74
N ARG A 209 9.61 -7.93 4.80
CA ARG A 209 8.92 -6.87 5.56
C ARG A 209 9.81 -6.17 6.60
N THR A 210 11.05 -6.55 6.76
CA THR A 210 11.95 -6.05 7.82
C THR A 210 12.02 -4.52 7.91
N TYR A 211 11.93 -3.82 6.77
CA TYR A 211 12.00 -2.35 6.71
C TYR A 211 10.73 -1.61 7.19
N ARG A 212 9.71 -2.34 7.65
CA ARG A 212 8.50 -1.78 8.30
C ARG A 212 8.46 -2.03 9.80
N HIS A 213 9.42 -2.78 10.33
CA HIS A 213 9.46 -3.17 11.74
C HIS A 213 10.67 -2.60 12.46
N ALA A 214 10.45 -2.16 13.70
CA ALA A 214 11.53 -1.73 14.58
C ALA A 214 12.53 -2.88 14.81
N PRO A 215 13.83 -2.60 14.88
CA PRO A 215 14.47 -1.27 14.80
C PRO A 215 14.85 -0.84 13.37
N ASN A 216 14.40 -1.56 12.33
CA ASN A 216 14.83 -1.39 10.95
C ASN A 216 13.88 -0.53 10.09
N THR A 217 12.89 0.13 10.69
CA THR A 217 11.96 0.97 9.93
C THR A 217 12.71 2.09 9.21
N GLY A 218 12.44 2.25 7.91
CA GLY A 218 13.16 3.24 7.12
C GLY A 218 12.42 3.62 5.84
N SER A 219 13.00 4.56 5.10
CA SER A 219 12.39 5.18 3.91
C SER A 219 12.04 4.20 2.78
N ARG A 220 12.63 2.97 2.77
CA ARG A 220 12.23 1.94 1.81
C ARG A 220 10.73 1.67 1.83
N LYS A 221 10.06 1.79 2.97
CA LYS A 221 8.60 1.59 3.04
C LYS A 221 7.84 2.51 2.09
N SER A 222 8.38 3.71 1.83
CA SER A 222 7.78 4.71 0.96
C SER A 222 8.07 4.50 -0.54
N TRP A 223 9.14 3.79 -0.91
CA TRP A 223 9.47 3.52 -2.31
C TRP A 223 9.43 2.04 -2.71
N ALA A 224 9.10 1.14 -1.77
CA ALA A 224 8.99 -0.30 -2.05
C ALA A 224 7.92 -0.62 -3.10
N ALA A 225 6.82 0.13 -3.10
CA ALA A 225 5.78 0.00 -4.12
C ALA A 225 6.30 0.42 -5.50
N GLY A 226 7.07 1.52 -5.58
CA GLY A 226 7.73 1.95 -6.82
C GLY A 226 8.69 0.89 -7.36
N ASP A 227 9.50 0.27 -6.48
CA ASP A 227 10.37 -0.85 -6.85
C ASP A 227 9.54 -2.05 -7.37
N ALA A 228 8.46 -2.41 -6.69
CA ALA A 228 7.61 -3.55 -7.07
C ALA A 228 6.94 -3.35 -8.43
N THR A 229 6.30 -2.20 -8.65
CA THR A 229 5.58 -1.92 -9.91
C THR A 229 6.54 -1.70 -11.08
N SER A 230 7.75 -1.15 -10.86
CA SER A 230 8.80 -1.05 -11.89
C SER A 230 9.32 -2.41 -12.32
N ARG A 231 9.54 -3.34 -11.37
CA ARG A 231 9.87 -4.73 -11.66
C ARG A 231 8.78 -5.41 -12.49
N ALA A 232 7.53 -5.15 -12.18
CA ALA A 232 6.39 -5.66 -12.92
C ALA A 232 6.43 -5.25 -14.40
N VAL A 233 6.69 -3.96 -14.69
CA VAL A 233 6.84 -3.47 -16.07
C VAL A 233 7.99 -4.18 -16.77
N ARG A 234 9.14 -4.33 -16.10
CA ARG A 234 10.30 -5.03 -16.65
C ARG A 234 10.00 -6.49 -16.98
N LEU A 235 9.32 -7.21 -16.07
CA LEU A 235 8.96 -8.62 -16.28
C LEU A 235 7.99 -8.82 -17.44
N ALA A 236 6.98 -7.94 -17.55
CA ALA A 236 6.07 -7.96 -18.70
C ALA A 236 6.78 -7.69 -20.02
N LEU A 237 7.76 -6.77 -20.06
CA LEU A 237 8.58 -6.51 -21.24
C LEU A 237 9.49 -7.69 -21.57
N ILE A 238 10.01 -8.40 -20.58
CA ILE A 238 10.79 -9.64 -20.80
C ILE A 238 9.90 -10.71 -21.39
N ALA A 239 8.71 -10.97 -20.81
CA ALA A 239 7.77 -11.94 -21.35
C ALA A 239 7.36 -11.62 -22.80
N ARG A 240 7.19 -10.33 -23.14
CA ARG A 240 6.91 -9.87 -24.50
C ARG A 240 7.98 -10.24 -25.54
N THR A 241 9.21 -10.53 -25.12
CA THR A 241 10.26 -11.04 -26.04
C THR A 241 10.11 -12.51 -26.39
N GLY A 242 9.12 -13.21 -25.84
CA GLY A 242 8.94 -14.64 -25.96
C GLY A 242 9.66 -15.44 -24.87
N GLU A 243 10.17 -14.78 -23.82
CA GLU A 243 10.82 -15.49 -22.71
C GLU A 243 9.81 -16.36 -21.96
N MET A 244 10.25 -17.55 -21.60
CA MET A 244 9.40 -18.56 -20.96
C MET A 244 9.09 -18.21 -19.50
N GLY A 245 7.91 -18.65 -19.05
CA GLY A 245 7.56 -18.69 -17.64
C GLY A 245 7.70 -20.07 -16.99
N TYR A 246 7.20 -20.17 -15.76
CA TYR A 246 7.30 -21.35 -14.90
C TYR A 246 5.90 -21.79 -14.44
N PRO A 247 5.29 -22.79 -15.10
CA PRO A 247 3.88 -23.12 -14.91
C PRO A 247 3.55 -23.52 -13.45
N SER A 248 4.44 -24.19 -12.75
CA SER A 248 4.24 -24.63 -11.37
C SER A 248 4.98 -23.77 -10.33
N VAL A 249 5.15 -22.48 -10.62
CA VAL A 249 5.91 -21.56 -9.75
C VAL A 249 5.36 -21.47 -8.33
N LEU A 250 4.06 -21.67 -8.14
CA LEU A 250 3.44 -21.67 -6.82
C LEU A 250 3.49 -23.04 -6.16
N SER A 251 3.15 -24.10 -6.90
CA SER A 251 2.88 -25.44 -6.38
C SER A 251 4.06 -26.42 -6.47
N ALA A 252 5.15 -26.09 -7.17
CA ALA A 252 6.30 -26.98 -7.30
C ALA A 252 6.83 -27.41 -5.94
N LYS A 253 6.84 -28.73 -5.69
CA LYS A 253 7.30 -29.30 -4.42
C LYS A 253 8.73 -28.86 -4.13
N THR A 254 9.00 -28.39 -2.92
CA THR A 254 10.30 -27.91 -2.42
C THR A 254 10.73 -26.55 -3.02
N TRP A 255 10.40 -26.27 -4.27
CA TRP A 255 10.95 -25.14 -5.05
C TRP A 255 9.92 -24.05 -5.33
N GLY A 256 8.62 -24.33 -5.21
CA GLY A 256 7.54 -23.38 -5.45
C GLY A 256 7.32 -22.42 -4.28
N PHE A 257 6.65 -21.32 -4.59
CA PHE A 257 6.38 -20.25 -3.62
C PHE A 257 5.68 -20.73 -2.34
N TYR A 258 4.74 -21.67 -2.46
CA TYR A 258 4.03 -22.21 -1.31
C TYR A 258 4.96 -22.89 -0.33
N ASP A 259 5.81 -23.80 -0.82
CA ASP A 259 6.73 -24.55 0.04
C ASP A 259 7.84 -23.65 0.61
N VAL A 260 8.42 -22.78 -0.22
CA VAL A 260 9.58 -21.97 0.15
C VAL A 260 9.21 -20.81 1.07
N LEU A 261 8.11 -20.09 0.77
CA LEU A 261 7.80 -18.80 1.40
C LEU A 261 6.47 -18.77 2.13
N PHE A 262 5.55 -19.72 1.87
CA PHE A 262 4.18 -19.67 2.39
C PHE A 262 3.85 -20.88 3.30
N LYS A 263 4.86 -21.49 3.92
CA LYS A 263 4.73 -22.63 4.88
C LYS A 263 3.98 -23.83 4.28
N GLY A 264 4.09 -24.04 2.97
CA GLY A 264 3.41 -25.11 2.24
C GLY A 264 1.91 -24.90 2.07
N GLN A 265 1.37 -23.72 2.37
CA GLN A 265 -0.06 -23.44 2.28
C GLN A 265 -0.42 -22.84 0.93
N PRO A 266 -1.33 -23.46 0.16
CA PRO A 266 -1.86 -22.84 -1.05
C PRO A 266 -2.74 -21.64 -0.72
N PHE A 267 -2.84 -20.68 -1.66
CA PHE A 267 -3.72 -19.53 -1.50
C PHE A 267 -5.18 -19.95 -1.43
N LYS A 268 -5.92 -19.23 -0.62
CA LYS A 268 -7.37 -19.33 -0.49
C LYS A 268 -8.03 -18.12 -1.14
N PHE A 269 -9.17 -18.35 -1.76
CA PHE A 269 -9.94 -17.30 -2.41
C PHE A 269 -11.37 -17.32 -1.86
N GLN A 270 -11.85 -16.18 -1.42
CA GLN A 270 -13.20 -15.99 -0.90
C GLN A 270 -14.21 -15.81 -2.05
N ARG A 271 -13.74 -15.28 -3.18
CA ARG A 271 -14.60 -14.90 -4.31
C ARG A 271 -13.84 -14.95 -5.64
N PRO A 272 -14.54 -15.07 -6.78
CA PRO A 272 -13.93 -14.86 -8.09
C PRO A 272 -13.55 -13.39 -8.27
N TYR A 273 -12.66 -13.11 -9.21
CA TYR A 273 -12.30 -11.76 -9.60
C TYR A 273 -13.48 -11.02 -10.24
N GLY A 274 -13.65 -9.74 -9.94
CA GLY A 274 -14.67 -8.83 -10.44
C GLY A 274 -14.23 -7.37 -10.37
N SER A 275 -14.94 -6.56 -9.57
CA SER A 275 -14.61 -5.14 -9.28
C SER A 275 -14.78 -4.78 -7.79
N TYR A 276 -14.93 -5.79 -6.95
CA TYR A 276 -15.25 -5.64 -5.53
C TYR A 276 -14.24 -4.81 -4.75
N VAL A 277 -12.95 -5.01 -5.01
CA VAL A 277 -11.90 -4.31 -4.26
C VAL A 277 -11.96 -2.81 -4.54
N MET A 278 -12.08 -2.40 -5.79
CA MET A 278 -12.22 -0.99 -6.14
C MET A 278 -13.50 -0.36 -5.58
N GLU A 279 -14.60 -1.10 -5.53
CA GLU A 279 -15.87 -0.62 -4.99
C GLU A 279 -15.86 -0.43 -3.46
N ASN A 280 -14.88 -1.04 -2.76
CA ASN A 280 -14.81 -1.07 -1.30
C ASN A 280 -13.45 -0.62 -0.73
N VAL A 281 -12.60 -0.03 -1.55
CA VAL A 281 -11.32 0.52 -1.11
C VAL A 281 -11.55 1.78 -0.24
N LEU A 282 -10.68 1.99 0.74
CA LEU A 282 -10.78 3.08 1.71
C LEU A 282 -9.77 4.19 1.40
N PHE A 283 -10.12 5.42 1.73
CA PHE A 283 -9.28 6.60 1.55
C PHE A 283 -8.88 7.21 2.90
N LYS A 284 -7.70 7.79 2.98
CA LYS A 284 -7.20 8.51 4.16
C LYS A 284 -7.50 10.01 4.01
N ILE A 285 -8.76 10.37 4.01
CA ILE A 285 -9.19 11.74 3.68
C ILE A 285 -8.85 12.71 4.81
N SER A 286 -9.02 12.29 6.07
CA SER A 286 -8.95 13.21 7.21
C SER A 286 -7.52 13.48 7.68
N PHE A 287 -6.67 12.46 7.71
CA PHE A 287 -5.32 12.58 8.28
C PHE A 287 -4.31 11.73 7.52
N PRO A 288 -3.06 12.24 7.35
CA PRO A 288 -1.94 11.46 6.83
C PRO A 288 -1.37 10.55 7.92
N ALA A 289 -2.16 9.58 8.38
CA ALA A 289 -1.78 8.66 9.45
C ALA A 289 -1.94 7.21 9.00
N GLU A 290 -1.13 6.31 9.54
CA GLU A 290 -1.28 4.88 9.32
C GLU A 290 -2.71 4.47 9.66
N PHE A 291 -3.34 3.62 8.83
CA PHE A 291 -4.80 3.48 8.83
C PHE A 291 -5.38 3.01 10.18
N HIS A 292 -4.68 2.13 10.91
CA HIS A 292 -5.12 1.64 12.21
C HIS A 292 -5.17 2.73 13.30
N SER A 293 -4.52 3.88 13.08
CA SER A 293 -4.52 5.02 14.01
C SER A 293 -5.55 6.09 13.69
N GLN A 294 -6.24 6.05 12.54
CA GLN A 294 -7.14 7.13 12.08
C GLN A 294 -8.12 7.56 13.17
N THR A 295 -8.86 6.61 13.74
CA THR A 295 -9.85 6.90 14.80
C THR A 295 -9.21 7.32 16.13
N ALA A 296 -7.96 6.91 16.40
CA ALA A 296 -7.21 7.41 17.57
C ALA A 296 -6.80 8.87 17.39
N VAL A 297 -6.43 9.29 16.18
CA VAL A 297 -6.14 10.69 15.84
C VAL A 297 -7.40 11.54 16.01
N GLU A 298 -8.56 11.09 15.55
CA GLU A 298 -9.84 11.77 15.75
C GLU A 298 -10.17 11.94 17.23
N CYS A 299 -9.99 10.88 18.04
CA CYS A 299 -10.16 10.97 19.48
C CYS A 299 -9.20 12.00 20.11
N ALA A 300 -7.95 12.03 19.67
CA ALA A 300 -6.93 12.95 20.19
C ALA A 300 -7.29 14.42 19.88
N MET A 301 -7.81 14.72 18.70
CA MET A 301 -8.29 16.06 18.34
C MET A 301 -9.46 16.50 19.20
N GLN A 302 -10.45 15.61 19.42
CA GLN A 302 -11.57 15.90 20.32
C GLN A 302 -11.12 16.14 21.77
N ILE A 303 -10.12 15.38 22.23
CA ILE A 303 -9.53 15.56 23.56
C ILE A 303 -8.79 16.90 23.65
N HIS A 304 -8.03 17.28 22.61
CA HIS A 304 -7.37 18.58 22.56
C HIS A 304 -8.34 19.76 22.78
N ASP A 305 -9.46 19.75 22.07
CA ASP A 305 -10.49 20.78 22.24
C ASP A 305 -11.14 20.71 23.62
N ARG A 306 -11.33 19.51 24.15
CA ARG A 306 -11.86 19.32 25.48
C ARG A 306 -10.92 19.83 26.59
N LEU A 307 -9.60 19.61 26.44
CA LEU A 307 -8.58 20.16 27.37
C LEU A 307 -8.65 21.67 27.41
N LYS A 308 -8.72 22.34 26.26
CA LYS A 308 -8.91 23.81 26.20
C LYS A 308 -10.16 24.26 26.92
N ALA A 309 -11.29 23.58 26.71
CA ALA A 309 -12.55 23.90 27.37
C ALA A 309 -12.51 23.73 28.90
N LEU A 310 -11.65 22.84 29.40
CA LEU A 310 -11.42 22.61 30.83
C LEU A 310 -10.34 23.52 31.43
N GLY A 311 -9.68 24.36 30.62
CA GLY A 311 -8.54 25.16 31.04
C GLY A 311 -7.30 24.31 31.38
N LYS A 312 -7.21 23.11 30.82
CA LYS A 312 -6.09 22.18 31.01
C LYS A 312 -5.19 22.15 29.79
N THR A 313 -3.97 21.69 30.02
CA THR A 313 -2.94 21.45 28.97
C THR A 313 -2.48 20.01 29.00
N THR A 314 -1.60 19.63 28.07
CA THR A 314 -0.96 18.30 28.08
C THR A 314 -0.05 18.07 29.29
N ASP A 315 0.39 19.14 29.99
CA ASP A 315 1.20 19.03 31.20
C ASP A 315 0.38 18.47 32.38
N ASP A 316 -0.93 18.72 32.38
CA ASP A 316 -1.86 18.19 33.39
C ASP A 316 -2.16 16.70 33.23
N ILE A 317 -1.71 16.10 32.14
CA ILE A 317 -1.95 14.68 31.85
C ILE A 317 -0.99 13.80 32.66
N GLU A 318 -1.54 12.89 33.45
CA GLU A 318 -0.78 11.83 34.16
C GLU A 318 -0.48 10.67 33.24
N LYS A 319 -1.51 10.12 32.61
CA LYS A 319 -1.41 8.97 31.69
C LYS A 319 -2.52 8.96 30.65
N ILE A 320 -2.25 8.28 29.52
CA ILE A 320 -3.21 8.04 28.44
C ILE A 320 -3.29 6.54 28.17
N THR A 321 -4.49 6.01 28.13
CA THR A 321 -4.74 4.63 27.72
C THR A 321 -5.45 4.62 26.37
N ILE A 322 -4.87 3.92 25.39
CA ILE A 322 -5.49 3.65 24.09
C ILE A 322 -5.98 2.20 24.11
N ARG A 323 -7.29 1.99 24.09
CA ARG A 323 -7.87 0.67 23.81
C ARG A 323 -8.02 0.54 22.31
N THR A 324 -7.47 -0.54 21.74
CA THR A 324 -7.39 -0.76 20.30
C THR A 324 -7.47 -2.25 19.96
N HIS A 325 -7.39 -2.61 18.69
CA HIS A 325 -7.39 -3.99 18.21
C HIS A 325 -5.96 -4.58 18.08
N GLU A 326 -5.84 -5.90 18.05
CA GLU A 326 -4.54 -6.63 18.01
C GLU A 326 -3.64 -6.15 16.86
N ALA A 327 -4.19 -5.96 15.66
CA ALA A 327 -3.40 -5.55 14.50
C ALA A 327 -2.72 -4.19 14.71
N CYS A 328 -3.40 -3.24 15.34
CA CYS A 328 -2.84 -1.92 15.69
C CYS A 328 -1.63 -2.09 16.62
N ILE A 329 -1.79 -2.85 17.71
CA ILE A 329 -0.69 -3.10 18.67
C ILE A 329 0.50 -3.75 17.95
N ARG A 330 0.27 -4.79 17.19
CA ARG A 330 1.33 -5.53 16.48
C ARG A 330 2.10 -4.69 15.47
N ILE A 331 1.46 -3.68 14.88
CA ILE A 331 2.03 -2.91 13.76
C ILE A 331 2.61 -1.57 14.21
N ILE A 332 1.88 -0.81 15.01
CA ILE A 332 2.19 0.60 15.29
C ILE A 332 2.33 0.95 16.78
N ASP A 333 2.20 0.01 17.72
CA ASP A 333 2.58 0.24 19.12
C ASP A 333 4.11 0.17 19.25
N LYS A 334 4.76 1.34 19.25
CA LYS A 334 6.23 1.45 19.28
C LYS A 334 6.69 2.29 20.45
N LYS A 335 7.73 1.81 21.12
CA LYS A 335 8.43 2.51 22.21
C LYS A 335 9.88 2.85 21.81
N GLY A 336 10.49 3.75 22.57
CA GLY A 336 11.86 4.18 22.34
C GLY A 336 11.99 5.26 21.28
N PRO A 337 13.21 5.58 20.82
CA PRO A 337 13.47 6.68 19.91
C PRO A 337 12.86 6.44 18.53
N LEU A 338 12.36 7.51 17.91
CA LEU A 338 11.85 7.52 16.54
C LEU A 338 12.83 8.30 15.67
N ASN A 339 13.59 7.58 14.84
CA ASN A 339 14.80 8.12 14.19
C ASN A 339 14.51 8.82 12.86
N ASN A 340 13.32 8.67 12.29
CA ASN A 340 12.98 9.20 10.97
C ASN A 340 11.45 9.32 10.79
N PRO A 341 10.96 10.03 9.75
CA PRO A 341 9.53 10.15 9.48
C PRO A 341 8.80 8.80 9.34
N ALA A 342 9.47 7.78 8.80
CA ALA A 342 8.89 6.45 8.63
C ALA A 342 8.68 5.69 9.95
N ASP A 343 9.44 6.01 11.00
CA ASP A 343 9.16 5.53 12.35
C ASP A 343 7.93 6.22 12.94
N ARG A 344 7.81 7.53 12.73
CA ARG A 344 6.81 8.41 13.35
C ARG A 344 5.41 8.15 12.81
N ASP A 345 5.26 8.03 11.49
CA ASP A 345 3.98 7.76 10.84
C ASP A 345 3.47 6.32 11.04
N HIS A 346 4.29 5.46 11.65
CA HIS A 346 3.95 4.10 12.09
C HIS A 346 4.10 3.92 13.61
N CYS A 347 3.90 4.98 14.38
CA CYS A 347 3.89 4.95 15.84
C CYS A 347 2.60 5.61 16.36
N ILE A 348 1.67 4.81 16.90
CA ILE A 348 0.38 5.32 17.37
C ILE A 348 0.56 6.37 18.46
N GLN A 349 1.56 6.22 19.33
CA GLN A 349 1.84 7.18 20.38
C GLN A 349 2.24 8.54 19.80
N TYR A 350 3.00 8.56 18.70
CA TYR A 350 3.37 9.80 18.02
C TYR A 350 2.15 10.44 17.36
N MET A 351 1.38 9.64 16.61
CA MET A 351 0.18 10.10 15.91
C MET A 351 -0.95 10.54 16.83
N VAL A 352 -0.90 10.19 18.11
CA VAL A 352 -1.82 10.68 19.16
C VAL A 352 -1.23 11.89 19.90
N ALA A 353 0.07 11.90 20.20
CA ALA A 353 0.71 12.99 20.94
C ALA A 353 0.69 14.32 20.16
N VAL A 354 0.93 14.28 18.86
CA VAL A 354 0.94 15.48 18.00
C VAL A 354 -0.42 16.20 18.01
N PRO A 355 -1.56 15.55 17.70
CA PRO A 355 -2.86 16.23 17.75
C PRO A 355 -3.28 16.63 19.16
N LEU A 356 -2.88 15.91 20.20
CA LEU A 356 -3.12 16.37 21.59
C LEU A 356 -2.40 17.68 21.91
N LEU A 357 -1.18 17.87 21.39
CA LEU A 357 -0.38 19.09 21.58
C LEU A 357 -0.85 20.23 20.67
N PHE A 358 -1.06 19.97 19.40
CA PHE A 358 -1.19 21.00 18.37
C PHE A 358 -2.60 21.13 17.76
N GLY A 359 -3.51 20.19 18.04
CA GLY A 359 -4.86 20.15 17.46
C GLY A 359 -4.87 19.90 15.95
N ARG A 360 -3.81 19.29 15.43
CA ARG A 360 -3.66 18.91 14.00
C ARG A 360 -2.75 17.72 13.85
N LEU A 361 -2.85 17.07 12.67
CA LEU A 361 -1.85 16.13 12.19
C LEU A 361 -1.74 16.27 10.67
N THR A 362 -0.60 16.73 10.20
CA THR A 362 -0.26 16.90 8.77
C THR A 362 0.99 16.13 8.40
N ALA A 363 1.29 15.99 7.12
CA ALA A 363 2.50 15.30 6.65
C ALA A 363 3.79 15.98 7.20
N ALA A 364 3.79 17.30 7.31
CA ALA A 364 4.92 18.06 7.86
C ALA A 364 5.17 17.76 9.35
N ASP A 365 4.16 17.32 10.09
CA ASP A 365 4.32 17.00 11.52
C ASP A 365 5.17 15.75 11.77
N TYR A 366 5.49 14.97 10.75
CA TYR A 366 6.42 13.84 10.84
C TYR A 366 7.88 14.21 10.58
N GLU A 367 8.14 15.42 10.06
CA GLU A 367 9.50 15.88 9.76
C GLU A 367 10.28 16.26 11.04
N ASP A 368 11.61 16.30 10.92
CA ASP A 368 12.50 16.51 12.07
C ASP A 368 12.27 17.83 12.80
N ASP A 369 11.83 18.87 12.10
CA ASP A 369 11.61 20.19 12.70
C ASP A 369 10.51 20.17 13.76
N ILE A 370 9.44 19.43 13.54
CA ILE A 370 8.36 19.25 14.52
C ILE A 370 8.75 18.17 15.54
N ALA A 371 9.34 17.07 15.07
CA ALA A 371 9.68 15.93 15.94
C ALA A 371 10.73 16.25 17.01
N ARG A 372 11.46 17.35 16.89
CA ARG A 372 12.41 17.85 17.91
C ARG A 372 11.75 18.47 19.13
N ASP A 373 10.45 18.74 19.09
CA ASP A 373 9.73 19.25 20.25
C ASP A 373 9.70 18.20 21.37
N PRO A 374 10.38 18.44 22.51
CA PRO A 374 10.52 17.44 23.57
C PRO A 374 9.17 17.07 24.21
N ARG A 375 8.16 17.92 24.10
CA ARG A 375 6.81 17.64 24.63
C ARG A 375 6.17 16.43 23.97
N ILE A 376 6.51 16.17 22.69
CA ILE A 376 5.99 15.00 21.96
C ILE A 376 6.45 13.71 22.62
N ASP A 377 7.75 13.56 22.89
CA ASP A 377 8.29 12.36 23.52
C ASP A 377 7.84 12.21 24.98
N LEU A 378 7.79 13.33 25.74
CA LEU A 378 7.24 13.33 27.10
C LEU A 378 5.80 12.85 27.14
N LEU A 379 4.98 13.23 26.16
CA LEU A 379 3.60 12.78 26.08
C LEU A 379 3.48 11.34 25.58
N ARG A 380 4.31 10.93 24.62
CA ARG A 380 4.38 9.54 24.14
C ARG A 380 4.67 8.56 25.28
N ASP A 381 5.56 8.90 26.20
CA ASP A 381 5.93 8.03 27.33
C ASP A 381 4.76 7.81 28.30
N LYS A 382 3.76 8.72 28.32
CA LYS A 382 2.53 8.58 29.12
C LYS A 382 1.47 7.71 28.45
N ILE A 383 1.67 7.28 27.18
CA ILE A 383 0.68 6.54 26.38
C ILE A 383 0.94 5.03 26.46
N THR A 384 -0.11 4.28 26.75
CA THR A 384 -0.11 2.81 26.78
C THR A 384 -1.24 2.28 25.93
N CYS A 385 -0.95 1.30 25.04
CA CYS A 385 -1.95 0.58 24.28
C CYS A 385 -2.40 -0.66 25.02
N VAL A 386 -3.71 -0.97 24.94
CA VAL A 386 -4.33 -2.16 25.52
C VAL A 386 -5.28 -2.76 24.48
N GLU A 387 -5.19 -4.06 24.27
CA GLU A 387 -6.10 -4.75 23.38
C GLU A 387 -7.53 -4.77 23.97
N ASP A 388 -8.50 -4.44 23.10
CA ASP A 388 -9.90 -4.73 23.34
C ASP A 388 -10.33 -5.90 22.45
N PRO A 389 -10.68 -7.07 23.05
CA PRO A 389 -11.06 -8.25 22.24
C PRO A 389 -12.28 -8.04 21.36
N ALA A 390 -13.18 -7.09 21.71
CA ALA A 390 -14.32 -6.75 20.85
C ALA A 390 -13.86 -6.01 19.59
N TYR A 391 -12.93 -5.06 19.74
CA TYR A 391 -12.33 -4.34 18.62
C TYR A 391 -11.54 -5.28 17.70
N THR A 392 -10.80 -6.24 18.27
CA THR A 392 -10.09 -7.27 17.48
C THR A 392 -11.06 -8.14 16.69
N ARG A 393 -12.18 -8.57 17.27
CA ARG A 393 -13.20 -9.34 16.53
C ARG A 393 -13.81 -8.53 15.39
N ASP A 394 -14.19 -7.26 15.67
CA ASP A 394 -14.82 -6.38 14.70
C ASP A 394 -13.86 -5.99 13.55
N TYR A 395 -12.55 -5.92 13.84
CA TYR A 395 -11.53 -5.72 12.81
C TYR A 395 -11.44 -6.90 11.83
N HIS A 396 -11.53 -8.13 12.34
CA HIS A 396 -11.45 -9.35 11.51
C HIS A 396 -12.78 -9.73 10.86
N ASP A 397 -13.90 -9.17 11.32
CA ASP A 397 -15.22 -9.41 10.76
C ASP A 397 -15.30 -8.79 9.35
N PRO A 398 -15.50 -9.59 8.28
CA PRO A 398 -15.53 -9.06 6.92
C PRO A 398 -16.67 -8.07 6.65
N ASP A 399 -17.74 -8.12 7.44
CA ASP A 399 -18.87 -7.21 7.30
C ASP A 399 -18.69 -5.90 8.09
N LYS A 400 -17.76 -5.88 9.05
CA LYS A 400 -17.50 -4.70 9.88
C LYS A 400 -16.20 -3.99 9.52
N ARG A 401 -15.10 -4.73 9.43
CA ARG A 401 -13.73 -4.23 9.18
C ARG A 401 -13.41 -2.95 9.95
N SER A 402 -13.84 -2.91 11.20
CA SER A 402 -13.74 -1.75 12.07
C SER A 402 -12.30 -1.53 12.54
N ILE A 403 -11.85 -0.27 12.57
CA ILE A 403 -10.55 0.15 13.14
C ILE A 403 -10.77 0.92 14.45
N ALA A 404 -11.54 0.34 15.35
CA ALA A 404 -11.94 1.00 16.58
C ALA A 404 -10.75 1.37 17.48
N ASN A 405 -10.79 2.59 18.02
CA ASN A 405 -9.90 3.08 19.06
C ASN A 405 -10.69 3.84 20.11
N ALA A 406 -10.26 3.77 21.38
CA ALA A 406 -10.78 4.60 22.46
C ALA A 406 -9.61 5.14 23.28
N LEU A 407 -9.60 6.45 23.48
CA LEU A 407 -8.60 7.14 24.28
C LEU A 407 -9.19 7.58 25.61
N THR A 408 -8.49 7.29 26.70
CA THR A 408 -8.83 7.78 28.05
C THR A 408 -7.62 8.52 28.62
N VAL A 409 -7.82 9.79 28.97
CA VAL A 409 -6.82 10.67 29.58
C VAL A 409 -7.11 10.84 31.06
N HIS A 410 -6.14 10.56 31.92
CA HIS A 410 -6.18 10.79 33.36
C HIS A 410 -5.30 11.99 33.72
N PHE A 411 -5.73 12.75 34.68
CA PHE A 411 -5.07 14.00 35.11
C PHE A 411 -4.33 13.85 36.44
N THR A 412 -3.24 14.59 36.57
CA THR A 412 -2.39 14.61 37.76
C THR A 412 -3.11 15.12 39.03
N ASP A 413 -4.14 15.94 38.89
CA ASP A 413 -4.94 16.50 39.98
C ASP A 413 -6.07 15.55 40.44
N GLY A 414 -6.18 14.36 39.88
CA GLY A 414 -7.22 13.39 40.20
C GLY A 414 -8.62 13.76 39.74
N SER A 415 -8.78 14.80 38.91
CA SER A 415 -10.06 15.16 38.30
C SER A 415 -10.58 14.05 37.38
N ALA A 416 -11.88 14.05 37.09
CA ALA A 416 -12.52 13.03 36.26
C ALA A 416 -11.81 12.88 34.92
N PRO A 417 -11.52 11.63 34.48
CA PRO A 417 -10.85 11.40 33.21
C PRO A 417 -11.73 11.82 32.03
N VAL A 418 -11.07 12.20 30.92
CA VAL A 418 -11.73 12.47 29.65
C VAL A 418 -11.53 11.27 28.74
N SER A 419 -12.61 10.77 28.15
CA SER A 419 -12.56 9.63 27.25
C SER A 419 -13.39 9.88 25.99
N TYR A 420 -12.83 9.46 24.84
CA TYR A 420 -13.52 9.41 23.57
C TYR A 420 -13.31 8.06 22.90
N THR A 421 -14.30 7.61 22.15
CA THR A 421 -14.29 6.34 21.43
C THR A 421 -14.77 6.57 20.01
N HIS A 422 -13.99 6.10 19.04
CA HIS A 422 -14.36 6.02 17.65
C HIS A 422 -14.32 4.57 17.16
N LEU A 423 -15.40 4.10 16.56
CA LEU A 423 -15.53 2.70 16.14
C LEU A 423 -15.14 2.48 14.68
N ARG A 424 -15.30 3.51 13.83
CA ARG A 424 -14.96 3.47 12.40
C ARG A 424 -14.31 4.78 12.00
N ALA A 425 -13.33 4.74 11.08
CA ALA A 425 -12.93 5.94 10.37
C ALA A 425 -14.14 6.47 9.57
N HIS A 426 -14.23 7.79 9.42
CA HIS A 426 -15.28 8.37 8.59
C HIS A 426 -15.11 7.86 7.16
N GLU A 427 -16.04 7.01 6.73
CA GLU A 427 -16.26 6.67 5.33
C GLU A 427 -17.12 7.80 4.74
N THR A 428 -16.56 8.55 3.83
CA THR A 428 -17.33 9.50 3.01
C THR A 428 -17.53 8.94 1.62
#